data_896602d0f2e35c3a6474389acd1d0dd8
#
_entry.id   896602d0f2e35c3a6474389acd1d0dd8
#
_cell.length_a   1.000
_cell.length_b   1.000
_cell.length_c   1.000
_cell.angle_alpha   90.00
_cell.angle_beta   90.00
_cell.angle_gamma   90.00
#
_symmetry.space_group_name_H-M   'P 1'
#
loop_
_entity.id
_entity.type
_entity.pdbx_description
1 polymer ?
#
loop_
_entity_poly.entity_id
_entity_poly.type
_entity_poly.pdbx_seq_one_letter_code
_entity_poly.pdbx_strand_id
1 'polypeptide(L)'
;MPKKVIVIGAGIAGIATAIRLAVKGFEVEVFEASSYPGGKLAEMVQDGFRFDAGPSLFTMPQYVDELFELAGEKPNASFTYQKLALVCRYFYPDGTSLDAFNNEAVFAEEIGRKTTDQPETIKKYLENSKRIYQITNHVFLEKSLHRLKTYLSWQTLKSILRLPQIDAFRSMHQANHAFFTDKKMVQYADRFATYNGSNPFKAPATLNVIPHLEQHFGAYFPDGGMYQITLSLVALAERLGVGFRYNAPVEKIVIEKRQVKGVLLKGEMKTADLVVSNMDVYFTYKKLLADHPELLPKRILKQERSSSALIFYWGIKKAFPQLDLHNIFFSADYQQEFEHIWQQKNTSKDPTVYLNISSKYETKDAPEGCENWFTMINVPSNQGQNWEELIVEARKNIIIKLSKALGEDISKLIVCESILDPRSIESKTSSYQGSLYGTSSNNQFAAFLRHSNKSSKVKNLFFCGGSVHPGGGIPLALLSAKIVSDWVEK
;
A
#
# COMPACT_ATOMS: atom_id res chain seq x y z
N MET A 1 -21.05 -30.01 10.42
CA MET A 1 -19.99 -29.22 11.05
C MET A 1 -19.63 -28.10 10.10
N PRO A 2 -19.28 -26.90 10.58
CA PRO A 2 -18.80 -25.83 9.73
C PRO A 2 -17.53 -26.27 9.00
N LYS A 3 -17.35 -25.81 7.76
CA LYS A 3 -16.10 -26.06 7.02
C LYS A 3 -14.95 -25.30 7.68
N LYS A 4 -13.79 -25.93 7.77
CA LYS A 4 -12.58 -25.36 8.35
C LYS A 4 -11.76 -24.60 7.34
N VAL A 5 -11.34 -23.39 7.70
CA VAL A 5 -10.51 -22.52 6.88
C VAL A 5 -9.22 -22.19 7.63
N ILE A 6 -8.11 -22.35 6.95
CA ILE A 6 -6.81 -21.84 7.41
C ILE A 6 -6.42 -20.63 6.56
N VAL A 7 -6.11 -19.51 7.25
CA VAL A 7 -5.52 -18.31 6.65
C VAL A 7 -4.04 -18.27 7.03
N ILE A 8 -3.16 -18.18 6.05
CA ILE A 8 -1.71 -18.09 6.25
C ILE A 8 -1.30 -16.62 6.19
N GLY A 9 -0.89 -16.08 7.32
CA GLY A 9 -0.47 -14.68 7.50
C GLY A 9 -1.58 -13.77 8.00
N ALA A 10 -1.30 -13.07 9.11
CA ALA A 10 -2.17 -12.07 9.75
C ALA A 10 -1.91 -10.65 9.24
N GLY A 11 -1.56 -10.47 7.96
CA GLY A 11 -1.58 -9.15 7.32
C GLY A 11 -3.01 -8.66 7.13
N ILE A 12 -3.20 -7.36 6.84
CA ILE A 12 -4.53 -6.73 6.80
C ILE A 12 -5.54 -7.46 5.88
N ALA A 13 -5.09 -8.02 4.75
CA ALA A 13 -5.96 -8.80 3.87
C ALA A 13 -6.29 -10.19 4.43
N GLY A 14 -5.37 -10.81 5.15
CA GLY A 14 -5.60 -12.08 5.85
C GLY A 14 -6.65 -11.92 6.94
N ILE A 15 -6.52 -10.89 7.79
CA ILE A 15 -7.48 -10.56 8.85
C ILE A 15 -8.86 -10.27 8.25
N ALA A 16 -8.93 -9.41 7.22
CA ALA A 16 -10.20 -9.09 6.55
C ALA A 16 -10.85 -10.32 5.89
N THR A 17 -10.03 -11.24 5.33
CA THR A 17 -10.54 -12.50 4.78
C THR A 17 -11.11 -13.38 5.90
N ALA A 18 -10.41 -13.49 7.03
CA ALA A 18 -10.85 -14.27 8.18
C ALA A 18 -12.20 -13.75 8.71
N ILE A 19 -12.35 -12.43 8.90
CA ILE A 19 -13.62 -11.79 9.30
C ILE A 19 -14.74 -12.17 8.34
N ARG A 20 -14.55 -11.96 7.03
CA ARG A 20 -15.58 -12.23 6.02
C ARG A 20 -16.00 -13.70 5.96
N LEU A 21 -15.07 -14.63 6.19
CA LEU A 21 -15.37 -16.06 6.19
C LEU A 21 -16.02 -16.49 7.51
N ALA A 22 -15.62 -15.94 8.65
CA ALA A 22 -16.27 -16.16 9.93
C ALA A 22 -17.74 -15.70 9.91
N VAL A 23 -18.02 -14.51 9.38
CA VAL A 23 -19.39 -14.01 9.18
C VAL A 23 -20.22 -14.94 8.28
N LYS A 24 -19.59 -15.61 7.31
CA LYS A 24 -20.25 -16.64 6.50
C LYS A 24 -20.45 -17.97 7.23
N GLY A 25 -20.01 -18.12 8.49
CA GLY A 25 -20.18 -19.30 9.31
C GLY A 25 -19.12 -20.38 9.10
N PHE A 26 -17.94 -20.03 8.58
CA PHE A 26 -16.79 -20.93 8.56
C PHE A 26 -16.07 -20.91 9.91
N GLU A 27 -15.43 -22.04 10.28
CA GLU A 27 -14.48 -22.12 11.39
C GLU A 27 -13.10 -21.67 10.87
N VAL A 28 -12.57 -20.54 11.38
CA VAL A 28 -11.37 -19.92 10.79
C VAL A 28 -10.23 -19.88 11.81
N GLU A 29 -9.05 -20.37 11.42
CA GLU A 29 -7.79 -20.18 12.11
C GLU A 29 -6.79 -19.42 11.25
N VAL A 30 -6.09 -18.45 11.86
CA VAL A 30 -5.05 -17.64 11.24
C VAL A 30 -3.70 -18.02 11.83
N PHE A 31 -2.75 -18.44 11.00
CA PHE A 31 -1.37 -18.73 11.40
C PHE A 31 -0.45 -17.61 10.94
N GLU A 32 0.21 -16.95 11.88
CA GLU A 32 1.14 -15.84 11.64
C GLU A 32 2.55 -16.23 12.09
N ALA A 33 3.52 -15.98 11.23
CA ALA A 33 4.93 -16.30 11.51
C ALA A 33 5.55 -15.37 12.56
N SER A 34 5.10 -14.11 12.60
CA SER A 34 5.57 -13.10 13.55
C SER A 34 4.88 -13.25 14.91
N SER A 35 5.41 -12.55 15.91
CA SER A 35 4.80 -12.44 17.25
C SER A 35 3.62 -11.46 17.32
N TYR A 36 3.34 -10.73 16.23
CA TYR A 36 2.33 -9.67 16.13
C TYR A 36 1.57 -9.72 14.79
N PRO A 37 0.33 -9.24 14.73
CA PRO A 37 -0.45 -9.14 13.50
C PRO A 37 -0.10 -7.88 12.68
N GLY A 38 -0.62 -7.79 11.46
CA GLY A 38 -0.59 -6.61 10.60
C GLY A 38 0.39 -6.71 9.44
N GLY A 39 1.41 -7.55 9.55
CA GLY A 39 2.43 -7.67 8.50
C GLY A 39 3.15 -6.33 8.25
N LYS A 40 2.88 -5.68 7.12
CA LYS A 40 3.44 -4.35 6.82
C LYS A 40 2.79 -3.22 7.63
N LEU A 41 1.58 -3.40 8.12
CA LEU A 41 0.85 -2.41 8.94
C LEU A 41 1.11 -2.73 10.42
N ALA A 42 2.26 -2.31 10.91
CA ALA A 42 2.78 -2.55 12.24
C ALA A 42 3.23 -1.26 12.90
N GLU A 43 3.64 -1.32 14.15
CA GLU A 43 4.25 -0.20 14.87
C GLU A 43 5.63 -0.58 15.41
N MET A 44 6.39 0.43 15.78
CA MET A 44 7.67 0.31 16.46
C MET A 44 7.78 1.37 17.54
N VAL A 45 8.29 0.98 18.70
CA VAL A 45 8.59 1.90 19.81
C VAL A 45 10.08 1.84 20.12
N GLN A 46 10.71 3.00 20.20
CA GLN A 46 12.14 3.14 20.53
C GLN A 46 12.38 4.46 21.26
N ASP A 47 13.07 4.41 22.39
CA ASP A 47 13.54 5.56 23.17
C ASP A 47 12.44 6.61 23.45
N GLY A 48 11.22 6.15 23.73
CA GLY A 48 10.04 6.99 24.00
C GLY A 48 9.33 7.53 22.75
N PHE A 49 9.79 7.18 21.56
CA PHE A 49 9.12 7.49 20.30
C PHE A 49 8.35 6.26 19.80
N ARG A 50 7.12 6.47 19.35
CA ARG A 50 6.33 5.49 18.64
C ARG A 50 6.25 5.87 17.16
N PHE A 51 6.35 4.89 16.29
CA PHE A 51 6.23 5.05 14.82
C PHE A 51 5.24 4.06 14.26
N ASP A 52 4.38 4.51 13.34
CA ASP A 52 3.72 3.60 12.43
C ASP A 52 4.77 3.06 11.45
N ALA A 53 5.06 1.76 11.54
CA ALA A 53 6.23 1.18 10.87
C ALA A 53 6.00 0.80 9.40
N GLY A 54 4.85 1.15 8.83
CA GLY A 54 4.47 0.77 7.47
C GLY A 54 3.68 1.83 6.71
N PRO A 55 2.55 1.46 6.08
CA PRO A 55 1.70 2.44 5.39
C PRO A 55 1.24 3.54 6.33
N SER A 56 1.44 4.79 5.92
CA SER A 56 1.15 5.97 6.73
C SER A 56 -0.05 6.78 6.23
N LEU A 57 -0.58 6.47 5.04
CA LEU A 57 -1.74 7.14 4.47
C LEU A 57 -2.97 6.24 4.53
N PHE A 58 -4.04 6.73 5.15
CA PHE A 58 -5.33 6.06 5.22
C PHE A 58 -6.35 6.74 4.31
N THR A 59 -6.75 6.04 3.26
CA THR A 59 -7.79 6.45 2.34
C THR A 59 -8.87 5.38 2.28
N MET A 60 -10.09 5.76 1.85
CA MET A 60 -11.23 4.85 1.67
C MET A 60 -11.56 4.04 2.94
N PRO A 61 -11.78 4.69 4.09
CA PRO A 61 -12.07 4.03 5.37
C PRO A 61 -13.31 3.13 5.32
N GLN A 62 -14.23 3.38 4.40
CA GLN A 62 -15.43 2.57 4.22
C GLN A 62 -15.16 1.07 3.99
N TYR A 63 -13.97 0.68 3.55
CA TYR A 63 -13.63 -0.75 3.43
C TYR A 63 -13.24 -1.38 4.77
N VAL A 64 -12.83 -0.59 5.74
CA VAL A 64 -12.65 -1.03 7.13
C VAL A 64 -14.02 -1.06 7.81
N ASP A 65 -14.80 0.01 7.66
CA ASP A 65 -16.15 0.13 8.24
C ASP A 65 -17.07 -1.02 7.79
N GLU A 66 -17.01 -1.39 6.49
CA GLU A 66 -17.77 -2.53 5.93
C GLU A 66 -17.53 -3.84 6.69
N LEU A 67 -16.35 -4.05 7.27
CA LEU A 67 -16.06 -5.28 8.01
C LEU A 67 -16.80 -5.33 9.36
N PHE A 68 -16.91 -4.19 10.05
CA PHE A 68 -17.71 -4.06 11.26
C PHE A 68 -19.21 -4.21 10.95
N GLU A 69 -19.69 -3.56 9.92
CA GLU A 69 -21.09 -3.64 9.46
C GLU A 69 -21.49 -5.07 9.10
N LEU A 70 -20.61 -5.81 8.39
CA LEU A 70 -20.82 -7.23 8.08
C LEU A 70 -20.93 -8.11 9.32
N ALA A 71 -20.24 -7.75 10.40
CA ALA A 71 -20.31 -8.43 11.69
C ALA A 71 -21.53 -8.00 12.54
N GLY A 72 -22.33 -7.03 12.05
CA GLY A 72 -23.46 -6.46 12.78
C GLY A 72 -23.06 -5.43 13.84
N GLU A 73 -21.82 -4.92 13.79
CA GLU A 73 -21.29 -3.92 14.71
C GLU A 73 -21.25 -2.51 14.06
N LYS A 74 -21.31 -1.48 14.91
CA LYS A 74 -21.10 -0.08 14.45
C LYS A 74 -19.60 0.21 14.42
N PRO A 75 -19.03 0.68 13.29
CA PRO A 75 -17.59 0.96 13.19
C PRO A 75 -17.07 1.87 14.31
N ASN A 76 -17.73 3.01 14.53
CA ASN A 76 -17.31 4.03 15.51
C ASN A 76 -17.38 3.58 16.98
N ALA A 77 -17.90 2.40 17.28
CA ALA A 77 -17.86 1.86 18.64
C ALA A 77 -16.48 1.25 19.00
N SER A 78 -15.70 0.87 17.98
CA SER A 78 -14.44 0.14 18.16
C SER A 78 -13.26 0.70 17.37
N PHE A 79 -13.53 1.54 16.36
CA PHE A 79 -12.51 2.14 15.50
C PHE A 79 -12.94 3.52 15.07
N THR A 80 -12.15 4.53 15.41
CA THR A 80 -12.39 5.93 15.09
C THR A 80 -11.21 6.54 14.32
N TYR A 81 -11.52 7.52 13.50
CA TYR A 81 -10.53 8.22 12.67
C TYR A 81 -11.03 9.63 12.32
N GLN A 82 -10.10 10.54 12.09
CA GLN A 82 -10.41 11.90 11.68
C GLN A 82 -10.03 12.15 10.23
N LYS A 83 -10.82 12.97 9.53
CA LYS A 83 -10.53 13.41 8.17
C LYS A 83 -9.54 14.56 8.21
N LEU A 84 -8.48 14.47 7.40
CA LEU A 84 -7.46 15.50 7.32
C LEU A 84 -7.95 16.70 6.50
N ALA A 85 -7.81 17.92 7.04
CA ALA A 85 -8.07 19.16 6.30
C ALA A 85 -6.93 19.43 5.28
N LEU A 86 -5.69 19.25 5.71
CA LEU A 86 -4.49 19.26 4.89
C LEU A 86 -4.07 17.84 4.61
N VAL A 87 -4.15 17.42 3.35
CA VAL A 87 -3.81 16.05 2.94
C VAL A 87 -2.31 15.86 2.88
N CYS A 88 -1.58 16.82 2.32
CA CYS A 88 -0.12 16.77 2.21
C CYS A 88 0.45 18.17 1.93
N ARG A 89 1.61 18.46 2.51
CA ARG A 89 2.40 19.66 2.22
C ARG A 89 3.59 19.30 1.34
N TYR A 90 3.74 20.02 0.25
CA TYR A 90 4.81 19.81 -0.75
C TYR A 90 5.84 20.93 -0.66
N PHE A 91 7.11 20.56 -0.67
CA PHE A 91 8.25 21.46 -0.71
C PHE A 91 9.04 21.25 -2.00
N TYR A 92 9.24 22.32 -2.73
CA TYR A 92 10.01 22.30 -3.99
C TYR A 92 11.40 22.89 -3.80
N PRO A 93 12.38 22.50 -4.65
CA PRO A 93 13.77 22.97 -4.55
C PRO A 93 13.97 24.48 -4.65
N ASP A 94 13.02 25.19 -5.29
CA ASP A 94 13.03 26.66 -5.43
C ASP A 94 12.51 27.40 -4.18
N GLY A 95 12.17 26.66 -3.09
CA GLY A 95 11.61 27.21 -1.88
C GLY A 95 10.07 27.36 -1.87
N THR A 96 9.41 27.05 -3.00
CA THR A 96 7.93 27.02 -3.04
C THR A 96 7.40 25.93 -2.13
N SER A 97 6.38 26.24 -1.31
CA SER A 97 5.56 25.25 -0.62
C SER A 97 4.14 25.27 -1.17
N LEU A 98 3.54 24.11 -1.36
CA LEU A 98 2.17 23.92 -1.85
C LEU A 98 1.40 23.02 -0.88
N ASP A 99 0.25 23.49 -0.39
CA ASP A 99 -0.62 22.76 0.52
C ASP A 99 -1.78 22.12 -0.26
N ALA A 100 -1.82 20.78 -0.30
CA ALA A 100 -2.95 20.06 -0.89
C ALA A 100 -4.06 19.89 0.16
N PHE A 101 -5.01 20.81 0.14
CA PHE A 101 -6.18 20.76 1.01
C PHE A 101 -7.20 19.73 0.50
N ASN A 102 -7.92 19.11 1.43
CA ASN A 102 -9.03 18.20 1.07
C ASN A 102 -10.23 18.96 0.46
N ASN A 103 -10.35 20.26 0.70
CA ASN A 103 -11.36 21.10 0.06
C ASN A 103 -10.86 21.53 -1.32
N GLU A 104 -11.53 21.08 -2.40
CA GLU A 104 -11.14 21.33 -3.79
C GLU A 104 -11.06 22.83 -4.13
N ALA A 105 -11.96 23.65 -3.60
CA ALA A 105 -11.95 25.09 -3.88
C ALA A 105 -10.73 25.77 -3.26
N VAL A 106 -10.44 25.46 -1.98
CA VAL A 106 -9.26 25.99 -1.27
C VAL A 106 -7.97 25.53 -1.94
N PHE A 107 -7.90 24.25 -2.38
CA PHE A 107 -6.75 23.73 -3.08
C PHE A 107 -6.56 24.40 -4.45
N ALA A 108 -7.65 24.64 -5.18
CA ALA A 108 -7.58 25.35 -6.47
C ALA A 108 -7.07 26.78 -6.31
N GLU A 109 -7.49 27.51 -5.27
CA GLU A 109 -6.98 28.84 -4.94
C GLU A 109 -5.49 28.81 -4.57
N GLU A 110 -5.07 27.80 -3.78
CA GLU A 110 -3.66 27.60 -3.41
C GLU A 110 -2.77 27.40 -4.67
N ILE A 111 -3.23 26.61 -5.62
CA ILE A 111 -2.52 26.40 -6.90
C ILE A 111 -2.39 27.71 -7.67
N GLY A 112 -3.47 28.45 -7.86
CA GLY A 112 -3.45 29.74 -8.57
C GLY A 112 -2.53 30.78 -7.92
N ARG A 113 -2.34 30.69 -6.58
CA ARG A 113 -1.45 31.58 -5.84
C ARG A 113 0.02 31.18 -5.90
N LYS A 114 0.32 29.88 -5.96
CA LYS A 114 1.66 29.30 -5.77
C LYS A 114 2.31 28.81 -7.05
N THR A 115 1.55 28.67 -8.12
CA THR A 115 2.01 28.13 -9.41
C THR A 115 1.56 29.02 -10.56
N THR A 116 2.01 28.70 -11.77
CA THR A 116 1.58 29.41 -13.00
C THR A 116 0.29 28.81 -13.59
N ASP A 117 -0.21 27.70 -13.07
CA ASP A 117 -1.47 27.10 -13.52
C ASP A 117 -2.68 27.79 -12.90
N GLN A 118 -3.77 27.86 -13.66
CA GLN A 118 -5.01 28.45 -13.19
C GLN A 118 -5.78 27.50 -12.26
N PRO A 119 -6.59 28.02 -11.30
CA PRO A 119 -7.43 27.22 -10.40
C PRO A 119 -8.32 26.18 -11.13
N GLU A 120 -8.81 26.54 -12.32
CA GLU A 120 -9.66 25.67 -13.14
C GLU A 120 -8.94 24.45 -13.68
N THR A 121 -7.61 24.51 -13.80
CA THR A 121 -6.79 23.39 -14.30
C THR A 121 -6.86 22.19 -13.37
N ILE A 122 -6.71 22.40 -12.06
CA ILE A 122 -6.81 21.31 -11.09
C ILE A 122 -8.22 20.73 -11.02
N LYS A 123 -9.25 21.55 -11.12
CA LYS A 123 -10.65 21.08 -11.15
C LYS A 123 -10.89 20.15 -12.34
N LYS A 124 -10.43 20.54 -13.53
CA LYS A 124 -10.50 19.69 -14.73
C LYS A 124 -9.73 18.39 -14.57
N TYR A 125 -8.56 18.44 -13.94
CA TYR A 125 -7.76 17.25 -13.66
C TYR A 125 -8.47 16.30 -12.68
N LEU A 126 -9.03 16.80 -11.61
CA LEU A 126 -9.79 16.00 -10.63
C LEU A 126 -11.08 15.43 -11.22
N GLU A 127 -11.79 16.19 -12.07
CA GLU A 127 -12.96 15.67 -12.79
C GLU A 127 -12.57 14.56 -13.78
N ASN A 128 -11.42 14.68 -14.46
CA ASN A 128 -10.90 13.58 -15.28
C ASN A 128 -10.58 12.34 -14.42
N SER A 129 -9.94 12.52 -13.26
CA SER A 129 -9.66 11.43 -12.31
C SER A 129 -10.93 10.73 -11.85
N LYS A 130 -11.97 11.49 -11.52
CA LYS A 130 -13.32 11.00 -11.17
C LYS A 130 -13.94 10.20 -12.31
N ARG A 131 -13.83 10.68 -13.55
CA ARG A 131 -14.33 9.97 -14.72
C ARG A 131 -13.63 8.62 -14.91
N ILE A 132 -12.30 8.57 -14.76
CA ILE A 132 -11.54 7.33 -14.83
C ILE A 132 -12.02 6.37 -13.73
N TYR A 133 -12.20 6.85 -12.49
CA TYR A 133 -12.71 6.06 -11.38
C TYR A 133 -14.08 5.45 -11.68
N GLN A 134 -15.03 6.24 -12.16
CA GLN A 134 -16.38 5.78 -12.48
C GLN A 134 -16.41 4.69 -13.56
N ILE A 135 -15.43 4.70 -14.49
CA ILE A 135 -15.32 3.67 -15.54
C ILE A 135 -14.65 2.41 -15.00
N THR A 136 -13.64 2.57 -14.12
CA THR A 136 -12.73 1.47 -13.75
C THR A 136 -13.10 0.76 -12.45
N ASN A 137 -13.76 1.45 -11.49
CA ASN A 137 -13.99 0.94 -10.14
C ASN A 137 -14.65 -0.43 -10.13
N HIS A 138 -15.83 -0.56 -10.72
CA HIS A 138 -16.62 -1.81 -10.67
C HIS A 138 -15.93 -3.00 -11.34
N VAL A 139 -15.10 -2.75 -12.36
CA VAL A 139 -14.47 -3.83 -13.14
C VAL A 139 -13.11 -4.18 -12.60
N PHE A 140 -12.27 -3.15 -12.31
CA PHE A 140 -10.85 -3.35 -12.00
C PHE A 140 -10.54 -3.42 -10.52
N LEU A 141 -11.40 -2.88 -9.64
CA LEU A 141 -11.14 -2.83 -8.20
C LEU A 141 -12.02 -3.81 -7.42
N GLU A 142 -13.33 -3.81 -7.67
CA GLU A 142 -14.29 -4.55 -6.84
C GLU A 142 -14.55 -5.98 -7.28
N LYS A 143 -14.25 -6.35 -8.53
CA LYS A 143 -14.51 -7.68 -9.07
C LYS A 143 -13.26 -8.39 -9.55
N SER A 144 -13.29 -9.71 -9.51
CA SER A 144 -12.20 -10.51 -10.06
C SER A 144 -12.19 -10.43 -11.59
N LEU A 145 -11.07 -9.94 -12.16
CA LEU A 145 -10.81 -9.98 -13.60
C LEU A 145 -10.63 -11.40 -14.16
N HIS A 146 -10.51 -12.40 -13.29
CA HIS A 146 -10.30 -13.81 -13.64
C HIS A 146 -11.58 -14.64 -13.60
N ARG A 147 -12.75 -14.00 -13.42
CA ARG A 147 -14.07 -14.67 -13.39
C ARG A 147 -14.87 -14.30 -14.63
N LEU A 148 -15.26 -15.28 -15.45
CA LEU A 148 -16.03 -15.05 -16.67
C LEU A 148 -17.35 -14.29 -16.41
N LYS A 149 -18.03 -14.58 -15.30
CA LYS A 149 -19.25 -13.85 -14.89
C LYS A 149 -19.04 -12.33 -14.76
N THR A 150 -17.80 -11.88 -14.47
CA THR A 150 -17.48 -10.43 -14.40
C THR A 150 -17.73 -9.76 -15.74
N TYR A 151 -17.40 -10.42 -16.85
CA TYR A 151 -17.52 -9.87 -18.20
C TYR A 151 -18.93 -9.93 -18.76
N LEU A 152 -19.82 -10.74 -18.17
CA LEU A 152 -21.20 -10.89 -18.61
C LEU A 152 -22.15 -9.86 -17.98
N SER A 153 -21.70 -9.00 -17.08
CA SER A 153 -22.54 -7.97 -16.48
C SER A 153 -22.67 -6.75 -17.39
N TRP A 154 -23.88 -6.18 -17.49
CA TRP A 154 -24.16 -4.97 -18.26
C TRP A 154 -23.24 -3.79 -17.87
N GLN A 155 -22.94 -3.65 -16.60
CA GLN A 155 -22.02 -2.62 -16.09
C GLN A 155 -20.61 -2.81 -16.64
N THR A 156 -20.09 -4.03 -16.66
CA THR A 156 -18.76 -4.34 -17.22
C THR A 156 -18.73 -4.08 -18.73
N LEU A 157 -19.78 -4.48 -19.45
CA LEU A 157 -19.88 -4.21 -20.89
C LEU A 157 -19.85 -2.68 -21.17
N LYS A 158 -20.61 -1.91 -20.39
CA LYS A 158 -20.60 -0.44 -20.48
C LYS A 158 -19.21 0.16 -20.17
N SER A 159 -18.50 -0.39 -19.17
CA SER A 159 -17.14 0.03 -18.85
C SER A 159 -16.15 -0.31 -19.97
N ILE A 160 -16.27 -1.50 -20.57
CA ILE A 160 -15.43 -1.92 -21.71
C ILE A 160 -15.62 -0.98 -22.91
N LEU A 161 -16.84 -0.59 -23.23
CA LEU A 161 -17.13 0.36 -24.31
C LEU A 161 -16.53 1.75 -24.04
N ARG A 162 -16.27 2.09 -22.79
CA ARG A 162 -15.67 3.35 -22.35
C ARG A 162 -14.15 3.29 -22.13
N LEU A 163 -13.49 2.15 -22.33
CA LEU A 163 -12.03 2.01 -22.18
C LEU A 163 -11.21 3.04 -22.95
N PRO A 164 -11.57 3.51 -24.17
CA PRO A 164 -10.84 4.58 -24.84
C PRO A 164 -10.78 5.89 -24.02
N GLN A 165 -11.69 6.08 -23.06
CA GLN A 165 -11.77 7.30 -22.24
C GLN A 165 -10.86 7.27 -20.99
N ILE A 166 -10.21 6.14 -20.67
CA ILE A 166 -9.34 5.99 -19.48
C ILE A 166 -7.87 6.25 -19.75
N ASP A 167 -7.53 6.69 -20.96
CA ASP A 167 -6.16 7.09 -21.35
C ASP A 167 -5.08 6.01 -21.07
N ALA A 168 -5.37 4.78 -21.49
CA ALA A 168 -4.52 3.62 -21.19
C ALA A 168 -3.20 3.57 -22.00
N PHE A 169 -3.07 4.38 -23.07
CA PHE A 169 -1.95 4.30 -24.02
C PHE A 169 -0.85 5.34 -23.78
N ARG A 170 -1.19 6.48 -23.18
CA ARG A 170 -0.18 7.46 -22.76
C ARG A 170 0.41 7.08 -21.41
N SER A 171 1.67 7.50 -21.16
CA SER A 171 2.18 7.45 -19.80
C SER A 171 1.48 8.48 -18.91
N MET A 172 1.53 8.25 -17.60
CA MET A 172 0.98 9.17 -16.61
C MET A 172 1.62 10.57 -16.77
N HIS A 173 2.94 10.64 -16.90
CA HIS A 173 3.66 11.89 -17.15
C HIS A 173 3.18 12.63 -18.42
N GLN A 174 3.02 11.91 -19.55
CA GLN A 174 2.52 12.53 -20.79
C GLN A 174 1.11 13.11 -20.62
N ALA A 175 0.24 12.41 -19.89
CA ALA A 175 -1.10 12.91 -19.63
C ALA A 175 -1.09 14.11 -18.68
N ASN A 176 -0.27 14.06 -17.62
CA ASN A 176 -0.17 15.14 -16.64
C ASN A 176 0.42 16.42 -17.25
N HIS A 177 1.44 16.28 -18.11
CA HIS A 177 2.01 17.39 -18.86
C HIS A 177 1.01 18.04 -19.86
N ALA A 178 -0.01 17.31 -20.28
CA ALA A 178 -1.10 17.86 -21.10
C ALA A 178 -2.14 18.66 -20.28
N PHE A 179 -2.23 18.43 -18.96
CA PHE A 179 -3.09 19.18 -18.06
C PHE A 179 -2.41 20.44 -17.52
N PHE A 180 -1.15 20.29 -17.06
CA PHE A 180 -0.44 21.32 -16.30
C PHE A 180 0.71 21.93 -17.12
N THR A 181 0.87 23.22 -17.02
CA THR A 181 2.00 23.97 -17.63
C THR A 181 3.13 24.19 -16.62
N ASP A 182 2.80 24.31 -15.34
CA ASP A 182 3.79 24.43 -14.28
C ASP A 182 4.41 23.05 -13.97
N LYS A 183 5.73 22.97 -14.06
CA LYS A 183 6.48 21.73 -13.77
C LYS A 183 6.22 21.19 -12.36
N LYS A 184 5.95 22.08 -11.39
CA LYS A 184 5.60 21.69 -10.02
C LYS A 184 4.29 20.91 -9.98
N MET A 185 3.30 21.34 -10.76
CA MET A 185 2.02 20.64 -10.84
C MET A 185 2.11 19.33 -11.63
N VAL A 186 2.96 19.26 -12.65
CA VAL A 186 3.26 17.99 -13.32
C VAL A 186 3.88 17.01 -12.34
N GLN A 187 4.87 17.44 -11.56
CA GLN A 187 5.54 16.60 -10.54
C GLN A 187 4.59 16.19 -9.42
N TYR A 188 3.72 17.11 -8.96
CA TYR A 188 2.64 16.80 -8.02
C TYR A 188 1.75 15.66 -8.55
N ALA A 189 1.32 15.74 -9.81
CA ALA A 189 0.47 14.73 -10.42
C ALA A 189 1.21 13.41 -10.69
N ASP A 190 2.47 13.46 -11.11
CA ASP A 190 3.30 12.30 -11.39
C ASP A 190 3.59 11.46 -10.13
N ARG A 191 3.67 12.10 -8.94
CA ARG A 191 3.94 11.41 -7.69
C ARG A 191 2.91 10.31 -7.37
N PHE A 192 1.69 10.43 -7.86
CA PHE A 192 0.66 9.42 -7.61
C PHE A 192 1.01 8.04 -8.18
N ALA A 193 1.95 7.94 -9.14
CA ALA A 193 2.48 6.65 -9.57
C ALA A 193 3.16 5.88 -8.43
N THR A 194 3.76 6.57 -7.45
CA THR A 194 4.44 5.94 -6.30
C THR A 194 3.48 5.25 -5.34
N TYR A 195 2.18 5.61 -5.31
CA TYR A 195 1.15 4.90 -4.54
C TYR A 195 0.95 3.44 -4.98
N ASN A 196 1.42 3.11 -6.16
CA ASN A 196 1.41 1.76 -6.71
C ASN A 196 2.85 1.28 -7.00
N GLY A 197 3.85 1.97 -6.45
CA GLY A 197 5.26 1.64 -6.62
C GLY A 197 5.67 1.59 -8.08
N SER A 198 5.19 2.53 -8.90
CA SER A 198 5.39 2.55 -10.35
C SER A 198 6.12 3.83 -10.80
N ASN A 199 6.61 3.81 -12.02
CA ASN A 199 7.31 4.92 -12.66
C ASN A 199 6.32 5.74 -13.50
N PRO A 200 6.07 7.03 -13.24
CA PRO A 200 5.09 7.85 -13.95
C PRO A 200 5.43 8.01 -15.45
N PHE A 201 6.70 7.87 -15.82
CA PHE A 201 7.15 7.94 -17.22
C PHE A 201 6.86 6.67 -18.01
N LYS A 202 6.46 5.56 -17.34
CA LYS A 202 6.12 4.26 -17.94
C LYS A 202 4.71 3.81 -17.63
N ALA A 203 4.23 4.10 -16.42
CA ALA A 203 2.90 3.69 -15.96
C ALA A 203 1.80 4.36 -16.80
N PRO A 204 0.71 3.65 -17.12
CA PRO A 204 -0.38 4.21 -17.93
C PRO A 204 -1.11 5.34 -17.19
N ALA A 205 -1.58 6.32 -17.93
CA ALA A 205 -2.33 7.46 -17.40
C ALA A 205 -3.66 7.07 -16.73
N THR A 206 -4.11 5.84 -16.89
CA THR A 206 -5.21 5.26 -16.10
C THR A 206 -4.95 5.36 -14.58
N LEU A 207 -3.68 5.40 -14.13
CA LEU A 207 -3.33 5.61 -12.72
C LEU A 207 -3.70 7.01 -12.21
N ASN A 208 -4.05 7.95 -13.08
CA ASN A 208 -4.69 9.22 -12.67
C ASN A 208 -6.08 9.03 -12.03
N VAL A 209 -6.50 7.81 -11.81
CA VAL A 209 -7.59 7.47 -10.87
C VAL A 209 -7.22 7.77 -9.42
N ILE A 210 -5.95 7.67 -9.04
CA ILE A 210 -5.49 7.76 -7.64
C ILE A 210 -5.74 9.15 -7.01
N PRO A 211 -5.52 10.29 -7.69
CA PRO A 211 -5.91 11.60 -7.19
C PRO A 211 -7.37 11.70 -6.74
N HIS A 212 -8.29 11.03 -7.45
CA HIS A 212 -9.70 10.98 -7.02
C HIS A 212 -9.88 10.25 -5.68
N LEU A 213 -9.09 9.17 -5.45
CA LEU A 213 -9.15 8.43 -4.18
C LEU A 213 -8.67 9.27 -3.00
N GLU A 214 -7.68 10.13 -3.22
CA GLU A 214 -7.12 11.01 -2.19
C GLU A 214 -7.96 12.28 -2.00
N GLN A 215 -8.30 12.98 -3.07
CA GLN A 215 -8.94 14.29 -2.99
C GLN A 215 -10.46 14.23 -2.78
N HIS A 216 -11.14 13.27 -3.40
CA HIS A 216 -12.59 13.14 -3.29
C HIS A 216 -13.02 12.36 -2.04
N PHE A 217 -12.45 11.16 -1.84
CA PHE A 217 -12.75 10.39 -0.62
C PHE A 217 -12.04 10.98 0.60
N GLY A 218 -10.88 11.57 0.42
CA GLY A 218 -10.09 12.19 1.46
C GLY A 218 -8.99 11.29 2.01
N ALA A 219 -8.09 11.91 2.75
CA ALA A 219 -7.13 11.25 3.60
C ALA A 219 -7.59 11.33 5.06
N TYR A 220 -7.28 10.30 5.82
CA TYR A 220 -7.72 10.14 7.21
C TYR A 220 -6.54 9.73 8.08
N PHE A 221 -6.69 9.95 9.39
CA PHE A 221 -5.77 9.46 10.39
C PHE A 221 -6.54 8.74 11.50
N PRO A 222 -6.27 7.46 11.79
CA PRO A 222 -6.90 6.72 12.87
C PRO A 222 -6.48 7.27 14.25
N ASP A 223 -7.39 7.33 15.19
CA ASP A 223 -7.08 7.68 16.57
C ASP A 223 -6.16 6.60 17.17
N GLY A 224 -5.01 7.02 17.68
CA GLY A 224 -3.95 6.13 18.15
C GLY A 224 -3.02 5.60 17.04
N GLY A 225 -3.09 6.13 15.81
CA GLY A 225 -2.18 5.82 14.70
C GLY A 225 -2.66 4.71 13.76
N MET A 226 -1.87 4.47 12.72
CA MET A 226 -2.23 3.55 11.64
C MET A 226 -2.36 2.09 12.08
N TYR A 227 -1.61 1.67 13.09
CA TYR A 227 -1.65 0.31 13.60
C TYR A 227 -3.01 -0.05 14.24
N GLN A 228 -3.79 0.95 14.67
CA GLN A 228 -5.14 0.74 15.21
C GLN A 228 -6.08 0.07 14.20
N ILE A 229 -5.86 0.25 12.90
CA ILE A 229 -6.60 -0.50 11.87
C ILE A 229 -6.41 -2.01 12.06
N THR A 230 -5.16 -2.44 12.28
CA THR A 230 -4.85 -3.85 12.52
C THR A 230 -5.48 -4.35 13.82
N LEU A 231 -5.25 -3.64 14.91
CA LEU A 231 -5.69 -4.08 16.25
C LEU A 231 -7.20 -4.17 16.35
N SER A 232 -7.92 -3.18 15.82
CA SER A 232 -9.39 -3.17 15.86
C SER A 232 -10.00 -4.29 15.00
N LEU A 233 -9.40 -4.61 13.84
CA LEU A 233 -9.86 -5.71 13.00
C LEU A 233 -9.51 -7.08 13.57
N VAL A 234 -8.38 -7.25 14.27
CA VAL A 234 -8.07 -8.48 15.02
C VAL A 234 -9.09 -8.69 16.14
N ALA A 235 -9.35 -7.64 16.93
CA ALA A 235 -10.34 -7.72 18.01
C ALA A 235 -11.74 -8.06 17.47
N LEU A 236 -12.13 -7.52 16.31
CA LEU A 236 -13.38 -7.88 15.63
C LEU A 236 -13.38 -9.36 15.21
N ALA A 237 -12.29 -9.84 14.62
CA ALA A 237 -12.16 -11.23 14.19
C ALA A 237 -12.25 -12.21 15.37
N GLU A 238 -11.60 -11.88 16.49
CA GLU A 238 -11.66 -12.69 17.73
C GLU A 238 -13.08 -12.75 18.30
N ARG A 239 -13.82 -11.63 18.30
CA ARG A 239 -15.25 -11.65 18.70
C ARG A 239 -16.13 -12.52 17.80
N LEU A 240 -15.73 -12.70 16.54
CA LEU A 240 -16.39 -13.62 15.61
C LEU A 240 -15.92 -15.08 15.73
N GLY A 241 -15.05 -15.39 16.70
CA GLY A 241 -14.54 -16.73 16.96
C GLY A 241 -13.36 -17.14 16.08
N VAL A 242 -12.69 -16.20 15.41
CA VAL A 242 -11.46 -16.49 14.67
C VAL A 242 -10.31 -16.76 15.63
N GLY A 243 -9.63 -17.89 15.48
CA GLY A 243 -8.43 -18.22 16.23
C GLY A 243 -7.17 -17.65 15.60
N PHE A 244 -6.35 -16.91 16.38
CA PHE A 244 -5.01 -16.45 15.93
C PHE A 244 -3.91 -17.26 16.61
N ARG A 245 -2.92 -17.69 15.82
CA ARG A 245 -1.71 -18.37 16.27
C ARG A 245 -0.49 -17.61 15.78
N TYR A 246 0.13 -16.87 16.68
CA TYR A 246 1.39 -16.13 16.44
C TYR A 246 2.60 -17.04 16.67
N ASN A 247 3.79 -16.66 16.14
CA ASN A 247 5.01 -17.49 16.17
C ASN A 247 4.76 -18.88 15.60
N ALA A 248 3.91 -18.96 14.57
CA ALA A 248 3.40 -20.19 13.98
C ALA A 248 3.62 -20.18 12.44
N PRO A 249 4.88 -20.20 11.98
CA PRO A 249 5.19 -20.20 10.55
C PRO A 249 4.67 -21.49 9.90
N VAL A 250 3.82 -21.33 8.90
CA VAL A 250 3.38 -22.47 8.07
C VAL A 250 4.54 -22.90 7.19
N GLU A 251 4.87 -24.18 7.22
CA GLU A 251 5.99 -24.77 6.47
C GLU A 251 5.56 -25.16 5.06
N LYS A 252 4.32 -25.66 4.89
CA LYS A 252 3.85 -26.23 3.64
C LYS A 252 2.33 -26.24 3.55
N ILE A 253 1.80 -26.05 2.35
CA ILE A 253 0.40 -26.35 2.00
C ILE A 253 0.34 -27.78 1.48
N VAL A 254 -0.44 -28.62 2.14
CA VAL A 254 -0.59 -30.04 1.79
C VAL A 254 -1.68 -30.20 0.73
N ILE A 255 -1.31 -30.82 -0.39
CA ILE A 255 -2.19 -31.03 -1.55
C ILE A 255 -2.24 -32.52 -1.87
N GLU A 256 -3.45 -33.05 -2.03
CA GLU A 256 -3.69 -34.39 -2.55
C GLU A 256 -4.68 -34.31 -3.71
N LYS A 257 -4.41 -35.03 -4.80
CA LYS A 257 -5.28 -35.09 -5.99
C LYS A 257 -5.74 -33.70 -6.45
N ARG A 258 -4.80 -32.71 -6.46
CA ARG A 258 -5.06 -31.30 -6.80
C ARG A 258 -6.13 -30.61 -5.92
N GLN A 259 -6.24 -31.01 -4.67
CA GLN A 259 -7.09 -30.39 -3.68
C GLN A 259 -6.30 -30.15 -2.40
N VAL A 260 -6.51 -28.97 -1.76
CA VAL A 260 -5.94 -28.67 -0.45
C VAL A 260 -6.50 -29.64 0.59
N LYS A 261 -5.64 -30.10 1.52
CA LYS A 261 -5.99 -30.89 2.70
C LYS A 261 -5.71 -30.17 4.01
N GLY A 262 -4.90 -29.13 3.97
CA GLY A 262 -4.51 -28.32 5.12
C GLY A 262 -3.08 -27.80 4.98
N VAL A 263 -2.43 -27.58 6.12
CA VAL A 263 -1.05 -27.07 6.17
C VAL A 263 -0.20 -27.92 7.13
N LEU A 264 1.12 -27.88 6.93
CA LEU A 264 2.08 -28.42 7.85
C LEU A 264 2.62 -27.31 8.76
N LEU A 265 2.61 -27.53 10.06
CA LEU A 265 3.05 -26.61 11.10
C LEU A 265 3.89 -27.39 12.12
N LYS A 266 5.18 -27.08 12.25
CA LYS A 266 6.12 -27.78 13.15
C LYS A 266 6.08 -29.31 12.97
N GLY A 267 6.01 -29.75 11.71
CA GLY A 267 5.91 -31.17 11.37
C GLY A 267 4.52 -31.79 11.57
N GLU A 268 3.54 -31.06 12.14
CA GLU A 268 2.18 -31.56 12.37
C GLU A 268 1.22 -31.09 11.27
N MET A 269 0.35 -32.01 10.83
CA MET A 269 -0.73 -31.71 9.90
C MET A 269 -1.89 -31.01 10.59
N LYS A 270 -2.22 -29.79 10.13
CA LYS A 270 -3.47 -29.11 10.48
C LYS A 270 -4.41 -29.20 9.28
N THR A 271 -5.50 -29.94 9.45
CA THR A 271 -6.45 -30.21 8.36
C THR A 271 -7.36 -28.99 8.11
N ALA A 272 -7.69 -28.72 6.86
CA ALA A 272 -8.63 -27.67 6.45
C ALA A 272 -9.34 -28.03 5.15
N ASP A 273 -10.57 -27.54 5.01
CA ASP A 273 -11.36 -27.64 3.76
C ASP A 273 -10.91 -26.59 2.73
N LEU A 274 -10.42 -25.44 3.21
CA LEU A 274 -9.90 -24.33 2.40
C LEU A 274 -8.62 -23.77 3.04
N VAL A 275 -7.73 -23.30 2.17
CA VAL A 275 -6.55 -22.52 2.59
C VAL A 275 -6.52 -21.20 1.81
N VAL A 276 -6.31 -20.11 2.52
CA VAL A 276 -6.08 -18.78 1.97
C VAL A 276 -4.69 -18.33 2.33
N SER A 277 -3.84 -18.05 1.34
CA SER A 277 -2.50 -17.49 1.58
C SER A 277 -2.52 -15.97 1.47
N ASN A 278 -2.14 -15.28 2.52
CA ASN A 278 -1.84 -13.86 2.54
C ASN A 278 -0.34 -13.56 2.40
N MET A 279 0.50 -14.58 2.29
CA MET A 279 1.91 -14.44 1.94
C MET A 279 2.03 -13.95 0.49
N ASP A 280 3.11 -13.24 0.15
CA ASP A 280 3.41 -12.90 -1.26
C ASP A 280 3.28 -14.16 -2.13
N VAL A 281 2.55 -14.03 -3.23
CA VAL A 281 2.23 -15.15 -4.12
C VAL A 281 3.48 -15.86 -4.65
N TYR A 282 4.59 -15.13 -4.86
CA TYR A 282 5.86 -15.72 -5.25
C TYR A 282 6.36 -16.69 -4.17
N PHE A 283 6.40 -16.26 -2.91
CA PHE A 283 6.84 -17.12 -1.81
C PHE A 283 5.83 -18.21 -1.46
N THR A 284 4.54 -17.97 -1.65
CA THR A 284 3.55 -19.06 -1.52
C THR A 284 3.91 -20.23 -2.43
N TYR A 285 4.22 -19.97 -3.71
CA TYR A 285 4.62 -21.04 -4.61
C TYR A 285 6.02 -21.56 -4.34
N LYS A 286 6.99 -20.72 -4.03
CA LYS A 286 8.39 -21.12 -3.87
C LYS A 286 8.72 -21.80 -2.54
N LYS A 287 7.98 -21.44 -1.47
CA LYS A 287 8.18 -22.01 -0.13
C LYS A 287 7.08 -22.99 0.23
N LEU A 288 5.81 -22.54 0.25
CA LEU A 288 4.72 -23.35 0.76
C LEU A 288 4.23 -24.43 -0.20
N LEU A 289 4.52 -24.29 -1.48
CA LEU A 289 4.20 -25.25 -2.55
C LEU A 289 5.47 -25.77 -3.23
N ALA A 290 6.59 -25.81 -2.52
CA ALA A 290 7.90 -26.20 -3.08
C ALA A 290 7.91 -27.60 -3.68
N ASP A 291 7.13 -28.54 -3.13
CA ASP A 291 7.00 -29.92 -3.66
C ASP A 291 6.19 -30.00 -4.96
N HIS A 292 5.58 -28.90 -5.37
CA HIS A 292 4.74 -28.80 -6.56
C HIS A 292 5.22 -27.70 -7.51
N PRO A 293 6.47 -27.76 -8.02
CA PRO A 293 7.06 -26.71 -8.86
C PRO A 293 6.28 -26.49 -10.17
N GLU A 294 5.55 -27.50 -10.64
CA GLU A 294 4.67 -27.42 -11.82
C GLU A 294 3.46 -26.49 -11.62
N LEU A 295 3.14 -26.18 -10.38
CA LEU A 295 2.05 -25.24 -10.07
C LEU A 295 2.46 -23.78 -10.26
N LEU A 296 3.75 -23.45 -10.15
CA LEU A 296 4.26 -22.08 -10.24
C LEU A 296 4.01 -21.50 -11.65
N PRO A 297 3.24 -20.42 -11.76
CA PRO A 297 3.03 -19.78 -13.04
C PRO A 297 4.32 -19.09 -13.52
N LYS A 298 4.87 -19.50 -14.67
CA LYS A 298 6.10 -18.93 -15.25
C LYS A 298 6.04 -17.39 -15.39
N ARG A 299 4.83 -16.84 -15.55
CA ARG A 299 4.59 -15.41 -15.66
C ARG A 299 5.00 -14.65 -14.40
N ILE A 300 4.75 -15.20 -13.20
CA ILE A 300 5.09 -14.55 -11.91
C ILE A 300 6.59 -14.27 -11.81
N LEU A 301 7.43 -15.17 -12.33
CA LEU A 301 8.88 -15.04 -12.31
C LEU A 301 9.39 -13.88 -13.18
N LYS A 302 8.63 -13.50 -14.22
CA LYS A 302 9.01 -12.51 -15.22
C LYS A 302 8.42 -11.11 -14.97
N GLN A 303 7.49 -11.00 -14.02
CA GLN A 303 6.86 -9.71 -13.74
C GLN A 303 7.82 -8.77 -13.00
N GLU A 304 7.95 -7.55 -13.50
CA GLU A 304 8.70 -6.50 -12.83
C GLU A 304 8.06 -6.19 -11.47
N ARG A 305 8.88 -6.09 -10.42
CA ARG A 305 8.42 -5.75 -9.08
C ARG A 305 8.22 -4.26 -8.94
N SER A 306 7.33 -3.84 -8.06
CA SER A 306 7.18 -2.46 -7.68
C SER A 306 8.46 -1.92 -7.02
N SER A 307 8.59 -0.61 -6.92
CA SER A 307 9.61 -0.01 -6.05
C SER A 307 9.51 -0.57 -4.63
N SER A 308 10.62 -0.50 -3.94
CA SER A 308 10.73 -0.68 -2.50
C SER A 308 10.85 0.67 -1.80
N ALA A 309 11.10 0.66 -0.49
CA ALA A 309 11.39 1.84 0.29
C ALA A 309 12.66 1.64 1.12
N LEU A 310 13.35 2.75 1.35
CA LEU A 310 14.31 2.91 2.42
C LEU A 310 13.73 3.92 3.40
N ILE A 311 13.56 3.50 4.65
CA ILE A 311 12.89 4.26 5.68
C ILE A 311 13.84 4.45 6.85
N PHE A 312 13.94 5.68 7.30
CA PHE A 312 14.57 6.04 8.56
C PHE A 312 13.49 6.47 9.55
N TYR A 313 13.45 5.86 10.70
CA TYR A 313 12.61 6.24 11.82
C TYR A 313 13.48 7.08 12.74
N TRP A 314 13.27 8.39 12.76
CA TRP A 314 14.05 9.34 13.54
C TRP A 314 13.23 9.95 14.67
N GLY A 315 13.72 9.85 15.91
CA GLY A 315 13.29 10.71 16.99
C GLY A 315 14.01 12.05 16.87
N ILE A 316 13.25 13.14 16.75
CA ILE A 316 13.76 14.50 16.55
C ILE A 316 13.49 15.33 17.79
N LYS A 317 14.54 15.86 18.43
CA LYS A 317 14.46 16.68 19.66
C LYS A 317 14.07 18.15 19.42
N LYS A 318 13.16 18.38 18.48
CA LYS A 318 12.60 19.69 18.12
C LYS A 318 11.28 19.53 17.41
N ALA A 319 10.32 20.43 17.67
CA ALA A 319 9.11 20.54 16.90
C ALA A 319 9.28 21.53 15.74
N PHE A 320 8.70 21.20 14.57
CA PHE A 320 8.74 22.03 13.37
C PHE A 320 7.32 22.47 13.00
N PRO A 321 6.88 23.70 13.40
CA PRO A 321 5.52 24.18 13.15
C PRO A 321 5.15 24.26 11.65
N GLN A 322 6.15 24.40 10.78
CA GLN A 322 5.95 24.44 9.33
C GLN A 322 5.68 23.07 8.70
N LEU A 323 5.80 21.98 9.44
CA LEU A 323 5.48 20.61 8.99
C LEU A 323 4.11 20.17 9.51
N ASP A 324 3.49 19.26 8.77
CA ASP A 324 2.23 18.61 9.15
C ASP A 324 2.39 17.08 9.16
N LEU A 325 1.30 16.33 9.27
CA LEU A 325 1.31 14.86 9.27
C LEU A 325 2.02 14.30 8.03
N HIS A 326 1.71 14.81 6.84
CA HIS A 326 2.30 14.36 5.59
C HIS A 326 3.03 15.49 4.88
N ASN A 327 4.31 15.30 4.62
CA ASN A 327 5.17 16.24 3.94
C ASN A 327 5.97 15.56 2.84
N ILE A 328 6.14 16.21 1.69
CA ILE A 328 6.95 15.71 0.59
C ILE A 328 7.95 16.78 0.17
N PHE A 329 9.22 16.44 0.19
CA PHE A 329 10.30 17.28 -0.30
C PHE A 329 10.75 16.73 -1.65
N PHE A 330 10.37 17.40 -2.72
CA PHE A 330 10.63 16.92 -4.07
C PHE A 330 12.12 16.99 -4.47
N SER A 331 12.53 16.09 -5.38
CA SER A 331 13.77 16.19 -6.11
C SER A 331 13.70 17.30 -7.16
N ALA A 332 14.85 17.87 -7.54
CA ALA A 332 14.95 18.86 -8.60
C ALA A 332 14.70 18.24 -9.99
N ASP A 333 15.17 17.02 -10.21
CA ASP A 333 14.95 16.25 -11.43
C ASP A 333 14.25 14.93 -11.13
N TYR A 334 12.92 14.96 -11.31
CA TYR A 334 12.07 13.81 -10.98
C TYR A 334 12.25 12.64 -11.97
N GLN A 335 12.57 12.93 -13.23
CA GLN A 335 12.84 11.90 -14.22
C GLN A 335 14.13 11.16 -13.90
N GLN A 336 15.21 11.88 -13.58
CA GLN A 336 16.48 11.29 -13.21
C GLN A 336 16.35 10.39 -11.96
N GLU A 337 15.54 10.81 -10.96
CA GLU A 337 15.27 9.99 -9.78
C GLU A 337 14.68 8.61 -10.17
N PHE A 338 13.69 8.58 -11.08
CA PHE A 338 13.11 7.32 -11.56
C PHE A 338 14.05 6.51 -12.45
N GLU A 339 14.98 7.14 -13.19
CA GLU A 339 16.03 6.45 -13.91
C GLU A 339 17.00 5.72 -12.96
N HIS A 340 17.39 6.36 -11.84
CA HIS A 340 18.17 5.71 -10.79
C HIS A 340 17.44 4.47 -10.24
N ILE A 341 16.18 4.59 -9.87
CA ILE A 341 15.41 3.47 -9.28
C ILE A 341 15.21 2.34 -10.28
N TRP A 342 14.81 2.64 -11.52
CA TRP A 342 14.33 1.62 -12.44
C TRP A 342 15.36 1.11 -13.44
N GLN A 343 16.35 1.90 -13.81
CA GLN A 343 17.39 1.54 -14.79
C GLN A 343 18.72 1.20 -14.11
N GLN A 344 19.22 2.13 -13.28
CA GLN A 344 20.51 1.98 -12.62
C GLN A 344 20.44 1.09 -11.37
N LYS A 345 19.26 0.85 -10.82
CA LYS A 345 19.01 0.04 -9.60
C LYS A 345 19.77 0.55 -8.37
N ASN A 346 19.84 1.87 -8.22
CA ASN A 346 20.45 2.55 -7.09
C ASN A 346 19.55 3.69 -6.56
N THR A 347 20.04 4.45 -5.59
CA THR A 347 19.36 5.62 -5.02
C THR A 347 19.79 6.90 -5.75
N SER A 348 18.88 7.88 -5.86
CA SER A 348 19.22 9.22 -6.36
C SER A 348 20.07 9.98 -5.32
N LYS A 349 20.98 10.83 -5.81
CA LYS A 349 21.69 11.79 -4.94
C LYS A 349 20.80 12.91 -4.43
N ASP A 350 19.72 13.20 -5.15
CA ASP A 350 18.68 14.15 -4.75
C ASP A 350 17.30 13.43 -4.74
N PRO A 351 17.02 12.57 -3.75
CA PRO A 351 15.78 11.82 -3.72
C PRO A 351 14.59 12.71 -3.31
N THR A 352 13.41 12.38 -3.80
CA THR A 352 12.16 12.86 -3.19
C THR A 352 12.00 12.20 -1.83
N VAL A 353 11.85 13.02 -0.78
CA VAL A 353 11.70 12.56 0.61
C VAL A 353 10.25 12.72 1.05
N TYR A 354 9.62 11.62 1.42
CA TYR A 354 8.35 11.64 2.13
C TYR A 354 8.62 11.60 3.63
N LEU A 355 8.02 12.53 4.36
CA LEU A 355 8.13 12.66 5.80
C LEU A 355 6.74 12.61 6.42
N ASN A 356 6.48 11.58 7.25
CA ASN A 356 5.28 11.48 8.05
C ASN A 356 5.63 11.72 9.53
N ILE A 357 4.78 12.50 10.21
CA ILE A 357 4.98 12.91 11.60
C ILE A 357 3.67 12.68 12.36
N SER A 358 3.47 11.47 12.87
CA SER A 358 2.21 11.12 13.53
C SER A 358 1.99 11.87 14.85
N SER A 359 3.07 12.31 15.51
CA SER A 359 3.00 13.14 16.73
C SER A 359 2.30 14.50 16.53
N LYS A 360 2.09 14.95 15.31
CA LYS A 360 1.24 16.12 14.98
C LYS A 360 -0.23 15.90 15.34
N TYR A 361 -0.69 14.65 15.32
CA TYR A 361 -2.08 14.24 15.56
C TYR A 361 -2.21 13.35 16.80
N GLU A 362 -1.21 12.53 17.09
CA GLU A 362 -1.13 11.69 18.29
C GLU A 362 0.09 12.13 19.13
N THR A 363 -0.15 13.04 20.05
CA THR A 363 0.93 13.69 20.85
C THR A 363 1.76 12.70 21.67
N LYS A 364 1.21 11.51 21.96
CA LYS A 364 1.93 10.45 22.71
C LYS A 364 2.98 9.73 21.87
N ASP A 365 3.01 9.95 20.56
CA ASP A 365 3.97 9.31 19.65
C ASP A 365 5.40 9.87 19.78
N ALA A 366 5.58 10.98 20.49
CA ALA A 366 6.89 11.55 20.79
C ALA A 366 6.91 12.20 22.18
N PRO A 367 8.08 12.32 22.84
CA PRO A 367 8.24 13.13 24.03
C PRO A 367 7.90 14.61 23.78
N GLU A 368 7.54 15.33 24.84
CA GLU A 368 7.19 16.75 24.75
C GLU A 368 8.30 17.58 24.07
N GLY A 369 7.90 18.43 23.13
CA GLY A 369 8.83 19.25 22.32
C GLY A 369 9.61 18.49 21.25
N CYS A 370 9.34 17.18 21.08
CA CYS A 370 9.96 16.33 20.07
C CYS A 370 8.97 15.91 18.98
N GLU A 371 9.48 15.33 17.91
CA GLU A 371 8.68 14.74 16.82
C GLU A 371 9.23 13.37 16.42
N ASN A 372 8.35 12.47 16.02
CA ASN A 372 8.67 11.17 15.44
C ASN A 372 8.62 11.24 13.91
N TRP A 373 9.77 11.18 13.25
CA TRP A 373 9.86 11.30 11.81
C TRP A 373 9.97 9.92 11.13
N PHE A 374 8.92 9.49 10.43
CA PHE A 374 9.00 8.44 9.44
C PHE A 374 9.49 9.06 8.13
N THR A 375 10.76 8.88 7.82
CA THR A 375 11.45 9.52 6.69
C THR A 375 11.73 8.49 5.62
N MET A 376 11.06 8.57 4.47
CA MET A 376 11.07 7.55 3.42
C MET A 376 11.53 8.13 2.08
N ILE A 377 12.31 7.34 1.35
CA ILE A 377 12.55 7.51 -0.08
C ILE A 377 12.16 6.24 -0.84
N ASN A 378 11.74 6.42 -2.10
CA ASN A 378 11.56 5.28 -3.00
C ASN A 378 12.93 4.76 -3.45
N VAL A 379 13.09 3.44 -3.44
CA VAL A 379 14.33 2.77 -3.86
C VAL A 379 13.99 1.57 -4.75
N PRO A 380 14.95 1.04 -5.52
CA PRO A 380 14.71 -0.18 -6.30
C PRO A 380 14.34 -1.37 -5.41
N SER A 381 13.67 -2.37 -5.98
CA SER A 381 13.50 -3.66 -5.33
C SER A 381 14.87 -4.33 -5.11
N ASN A 382 14.95 -5.18 -4.06
CA ASN A 382 16.19 -5.89 -3.73
C ASN A 382 16.58 -6.91 -4.82
N GLN A 383 17.65 -6.62 -5.52
CA GLN A 383 18.22 -7.48 -6.57
C GLN A 383 19.71 -7.76 -6.32
N GLY A 384 20.17 -7.63 -5.06
CA GLY A 384 21.55 -7.88 -4.67
C GLY A 384 22.46 -6.66 -4.69
N GLN A 385 21.89 -5.44 -4.62
CA GLN A 385 22.65 -4.19 -4.51
C GLN A 385 23.47 -4.16 -3.20
N ASN A 386 24.52 -3.35 -3.17
CA ASN A 386 25.26 -3.06 -1.93
C ASN A 386 24.46 -2.09 -1.04
N TRP A 387 23.51 -2.63 -0.29
CA TRP A 387 22.61 -1.83 0.56
C TRP A 387 23.33 -1.11 1.68
N GLU A 388 24.48 -1.59 2.15
CA GLU A 388 25.26 -0.89 3.20
C GLU A 388 25.71 0.49 2.71
N GLU A 389 26.30 0.56 1.51
CA GLU A 389 26.72 1.82 0.92
C GLU A 389 25.53 2.71 0.55
N LEU A 390 24.51 2.14 -0.06
CA LEU A 390 23.32 2.89 -0.48
C LEU A 390 22.57 3.54 0.70
N ILE A 391 22.49 2.85 1.84
CA ILE A 391 21.87 3.38 3.06
C ILE A 391 22.66 4.57 3.61
N VAL A 392 23.98 4.46 3.68
CA VAL A 392 24.86 5.54 4.17
C VAL A 392 24.76 6.79 3.28
N GLU A 393 24.82 6.58 1.96
CA GLU A 393 24.69 7.69 0.98
C GLU A 393 23.31 8.32 1.04
N ALA A 394 22.25 7.53 1.03
CA ALA A 394 20.89 8.01 1.10
C ALA A 394 20.61 8.80 2.37
N ARG A 395 21.05 8.28 3.54
CA ARG A 395 20.94 9.00 4.82
C ARG A 395 21.57 10.39 4.76
N LYS A 396 22.81 10.47 4.27
CA LYS A 396 23.52 11.73 4.09
C LYS A 396 22.75 12.70 3.19
N ASN A 397 22.27 12.23 2.04
CA ASN A 397 21.57 13.06 1.06
C ASN A 397 20.22 13.56 1.60
N ILE A 398 19.47 12.71 2.31
CA ILE A 398 18.21 13.09 2.98
C ILE A 398 18.45 14.17 4.03
N ILE A 399 19.47 14.00 4.89
CA ILE A 399 19.81 15.00 5.93
C ILE A 399 20.19 16.34 5.29
N ILE A 400 21.00 16.34 4.25
CA ILE A 400 21.38 17.57 3.54
C ILE A 400 20.13 18.26 2.97
N LYS A 401 19.24 17.52 2.30
CA LYS A 401 18.00 18.06 1.72
C LYS A 401 17.10 18.67 2.81
N LEU A 402 16.80 17.91 3.86
CA LEU A 402 15.91 18.38 4.92
C LEU A 402 16.53 19.55 5.69
N SER A 403 17.83 19.51 5.95
CA SER A 403 18.54 20.62 6.63
C SER A 403 18.47 21.92 5.81
N LYS A 404 18.68 21.83 4.50
CA LYS A 404 18.54 22.98 3.58
C LYS A 404 17.11 23.52 3.56
N ALA A 405 16.11 22.62 3.45
CA ALA A 405 14.71 23.02 3.32
C ALA A 405 14.14 23.63 4.63
N LEU A 406 14.61 23.15 5.79
CA LEU A 406 14.09 23.55 7.10
C LEU A 406 14.96 24.62 7.80
N GLY A 407 16.13 24.93 7.25
CA GLY A 407 17.07 25.92 7.83
C GLY A 407 17.74 25.48 9.12
N GLU A 408 17.80 24.16 9.39
CA GLU A 408 18.33 23.57 10.61
C GLU A 408 19.23 22.38 10.31
N ASP A 409 20.26 22.17 11.09
CA ASP A 409 21.11 20.97 10.97
C ASP A 409 20.41 19.75 11.57
N ILE A 410 19.65 19.02 10.74
CA ILE A 410 18.87 17.87 11.15
C ILE A 410 19.75 16.78 11.79
N SER A 411 21.01 16.66 11.38
CA SER A 411 21.91 15.64 11.94
C SER A 411 22.11 15.76 13.45
N LYS A 412 22.06 16.99 13.97
CA LYS A 412 22.21 17.28 15.41
C LYS A 412 20.92 17.09 16.21
N LEU A 413 19.79 16.97 15.52
CA LEU A 413 18.47 16.85 16.15
C LEU A 413 18.01 15.40 16.28
N ILE A 414 18.62 14.46 15.55
CA ILE A 414 18.31 13.04 15.64
C ILE A 414 18.81 12.50 16.98
N VAL A 415 17.91 11.97 17.82
CA VAL A 415 18.22 11.39 19.13
C VAL A 415 18.04 9.87 19.16
N CYS A 416 17.24 9.30 18.26
CA CYS A 416 17.20 7.86 18.02
C CYS A 416 16.98 7.59 16.53
N GLU A 417 17.43 6.42 16.07
CA GLU A 417 17.32 6.01 14.67
C GLU A 417 17.11 4.51 14.56
N SER A 418 16.17 4.12 13.71
CA SER A 418 16.05 2.77 13.18
C SER A 418 15.88 2.80 11.68
N ILE A 419 16.23 1.71 11.00
CA ILE A 419 16.23 1.64 9.54
C ILE A 419 15.42 0.43 9.07
N LEU A 420 14.61 0.66 8.05
CA LEU A 420 13.94 -0.41 7.31
C LEU A 420 14.30 -0.30 5.83
N ASP A 421 15.04 -1.30 5.33
CA ASP A 421 15.51 -1.39 3.97
C ASP A 421 14.79 -2.54 3.20
N PRO A 422 14.98 -2.67 1.88
CA PRO A 422 14.32 -3.71 1.10
C PRO A 422 14.61 -5.14 1.56
N ARG A 423 15.78 -5.42 2.13
CA ARG A 423 16.14 -6.73 2.69
C ARG A 423 15.31 -7.03 3.94
N SER A 424 15.21 -6.03 4.81
CA SER A 424 14.42 -6.10 6.05
C SER A 424 12.91 -6.21 5.74
N ILE A 425 12.42 -5.49 4.73
CA ILE A 425 11.03 -5.62 4.25
C ILE A 425 10.78 -7.05 3.78
N GLU A 426 11.66 -7.62 2.95
CA GLU A 426 11.53 -8.98 2.44
C GLU A 426 11.52 -10.02 3.57
N SER A 427 12.47 -9.92 4.49
CA SER A 427 12.63 -10.90 5.57
C SER A 427 11.47 -10.84 6.58
N LYS A 428 11.03 -9.64 6.97
CA LYS A 428 9.96 -9.44 7.96
C LYS A 428 8.56 -9.71 7.41
N THR A 429 8.32 -9.45 6.12
CA THR A 429 6.96 -9.47 5.55
C THR A 429 6.78 -10.49 4.43
N SER A 430 7.80 -11.26 4.10
CA SER A 430 7.82 -12.16 2.95
C SER A 430 7.36 -11.50 1.65
N SER A 431 7.73 -10.22 1.44
CA SER A 431 7.48 -9.50 0.19
C SER A 431 8.65 -9.71 -0.75
N TYR A 432 8.44 -10.41 -1.85
CA TYR A 432 9.52 -10.79 -2.76
C TYR A 432 10.28 -9.56 -3.28
N GLN A 433 11.61 -9.60 -3.13
CA GLN A 433 12.53 -8.50 -3.41
C GLN A 433 12.25 -7.22 -2.61
N GLY A 434 11.61 -7.33 -1.45
CA GLY A 434 11.24 -6.18 -0.64
C GLY A 434 10.22 -5.24 -1.29
N SER A 435 9.52 -5.67 -2.34
CA SER A 435 8.57 -4.84 -3.07
C SER A 435 7.38 -4.43 -2.19
N LEU A 436 7.01 -3.13 -2.23
CA LEU A 436 5.92 -2.62 -1.40
C LEU A 436 4.54 -3.09 -1.88
N TYR A 437 4.34 -3.16 -3.20
CA TYR A 437 3.04 -3.36 -3.84
C TYR A 437 2.98 -4.62 -4.72
N GLY A 438 3.95 -5.54 -4.55
CA GLY A 438 4.07 -6.74 -5.38
C GLY A 438 4.61 -6.40 -6.78
N THR A 439 3.79 -6.57 -7.82
CA THR A 439 4.21 -6.22 -9.20
C THR A 439 3.97 -4.76 -9.51
N SER A 440 4.85 -4.14 -10.32
CA SER A 440 4.70 -2.77 -10.80
C SER A 440 3.52 -2.64 -11.77
N SER A 441 3.07 -1.42 -12.00
CA SER A 441 2.11 -1.08 -13.05
C SER A 441 2.75 -0.30 -14.19
N ASN A 442 4.05 -0.50 -14.45
CA ASN A 442 4.78 0.13 -15.55
C ASN A 442 4.39 -0.39 -16.94
N ASN A 443 3.46 -1.33 -17.00
CA ASN A 443 2.92 -1.88 -18.24
C ASN A 443 1.41 -1.65 -18.28
N GLN A 444 0.89 -1.20 -19.40
CA GLN A 444 -0.56 -0.96 -19.60
C GLN A 444 -1.46 -2.16 -19.33
N PHE A 445 -0.92 -3.38 -19.40
CA PHE A 445 -1.65 -4.62 -19.10
C PHE A 445 -1.42 -5.11 -17.67
N ALA A 446 -0.69 -4.38 -16.82
CA ALA A 446 -0.29 -4.83 -15.48
C ALA A 446 -1.47 -5.27 -14.62
N ALA A 447 -2.60 -4.56 -14.67
CA ALA A 447 -3.80 -4.91 -13.92
C ALA A 447 -4.35 -6.31 -14.28
N PHE A 448 -4.34 -6.66 -15.57
CA PHE A 448 -4.77 -7.98 -16.07
C PHE A 448 -3.72 -9.08 -15.82
N LEU A 449 -2.48 -8.69 -15.61
CA LEU A 449 -1.36 -9.62 -15.42
C LEU A 449 -1.17 -10.01 -13.95
N ARG A 450 -1.80 -9.33 -12.98
CA ARG A 450 -1.74 -9.70 -11.57
C ARG A 450 -2.29 -11.10 -11.34
N HIS A 451 -1.76 -11.78 -10.33
CA HIS A 451 -2.21 -13.13 -10.01
C HIS A 451 -3.66 -13.16 -9.54
N SER A 452 -4.38 -14.20 -9.92
CA SER A 452 -5.77 -14.43 -9.47
C SER A 452 -5.84 -14.70 -7.98
N ASN A 453 -6.97 -14.33 -7.35
CA ASN A 453 -7.26 -14.66 -5.96
C ASN A 453 -7.65 -16.12 -5.74
N LYS A 454 -7.86 -16.91 -6.80
CA LYS A 454 -8.17 -18.33 -6.75
C LYS A 454 -7.18 -19.11 -7.60
N SER A 455 -6.67 -20.22 -7.08
CA SER A 455 -5.86 -21.16 -7.87
C SER A 455 -6.69 -21.79 -8.97
N SER A 456 -6.16 -21.79 -10.20
CA SER A 456 -6.78 -22.51 -11.33
C SER A 456 -6.39 -24.00 -11.37
N LYS A 457 -5.34 -24.40 -10.63
CA LYS A 457 -4.77 -25.74 -10.66
C LYS A 457 -5.06 -26.58 -9.41
N VAL A 458 -5.35 -25.90 -8.29
CA VAL A 458 -5.59 -26.53 -6.98
C VAL A 458 -6.94 -26.09 -6.46
N LYS A 459 -7.82 -27.04 -6.19
CA LYS A 459 -9.13 -26.77 -5.57
C LYS A 459 -8.95 -26.28 -4.15
N ASN A 460 -9.78 -25.29 -3.74
CA ASN A 460 -9.85 -24.73 -2.39
C ASN A 460 -8.58 -24.02 -1.92
N LEU A 461 -7.70 -23.59 -2.86
CA LEU A 461 -6.56 -22.72 -2.60
C LEU A 461 -6.85 -21.32 -3.11
N PHE A 462 -6.73 -20.33 -2.20
CA PHE A 462 -6.97 -18.94 -2.49
C PHE A 462 -5.79 -18.07 -2.07
N PHE A 463 -5.74 -16.82 -2.60
CA PHE A 463 -4.69 -15.87 -2.34
C PHE A 463 -5.29 -14.49 -2.11
N CYS A 464 -4.83 -13.77 -1.08
CA CYS A 464 -5.20 -12.38 -0.82
C CYS A 464 -3.98 -11.51 -0.53
N GLY A 465 -4.15 -10.20 -0.52
CA GLY A 465 -3.08 -9.23 -0.24
C GLY A 465 -2.53 -8.52 -1.48
N GLY A 466 -1.45 -7.75 -1.28
CA GLY A 466 -0.96 -6.80 -2.27
C GLY A 466 -0.27 -7.42 -3.49
N SER A 467 0.15 -8.68 -3.43
CA SER A 467 0.82 -9.38 -4.55
C SER A 467 -0.15 -10.01 -5.56
N VAL A 468 -1.45 -9.98 -5.27
CA VAL A 468 -2.51 -10.53 -6.13
C VAL A 468 -3.50 -9.42 -6.53
N HIS A 469 -4.47 -9.75 -7.37
CA HIS A 469 -5.52 -8.80 -7.77
C HIS A 469 -6.35 -8.31 -6.56
N PRO A 470 -6.73 -7.01 -6.47
CA PRO A 470 -6.47 -5.94 -7.42
C PRO A 470 -5.09 -5.27 -7.26
N GLY A 471 -4.35 -5.48 -6.18
CA GLY A 471 -3.01 -4.94 -5.98
C GLY A 471 -2.69 -4.55 -4.53
N GLY A 472 -1.62 -3.75 -4.35
CA GLY A 472 -1.14 -3.29 -3.05
C GLY A 472 -1.75 -1.98 -2.56
N GLY A 473 -1.57 -1.70 -1.27
CA GLY A 473 -2.20 -0.61 -0.53
C GLY A 473 -3.37 -1.11 0.33
N ILE A 474 -3.66 -0.43 1.43
CA ILE A 474 -4.70 -0.85 2.40
C ILE A 474 -6.06 -1.11 1.72
N PRO A 475 -6.62 -0.17 0.92
CA PRO A 475 -7.92 -0.38 0.29
C PRO A 475 -7.94 -1.59 -0.65
N LEU A 476 -6.89 -1.77 -1.46
CA LEU A 476 -6.82 -2.85 -2.43
C LEU A 476 -6.59 -4.21 -1.75
N ALA A 477 -5.85 -4.23 -0.63
CA ALA A 477 -5.68 -5.42 0.18
C ALA A 477 -7.02 -5.89 0.80
N LEU A 478 -7.84 -4.94 1.30
CA LEU A 478 -9.19 -5.22 1.81
C LEU A 478 -10.14 -5.70 0.70
N LEU A 479 -10.05 -5.11 -0.50
CA LEU A 479 -10.80 -5.56 -1.67
C LEU A 479 -10.37 -6.95 -2.13
N SER A 480 -9.09 -7.31 -2.04
CA SER A 480 -8.64 -8.67 -2.35
C SER A 480 -9.29 -9.71 -1.44
N ALA A 481 -9.47 -9.37 -0.15
CA ALA A 481 -10.19 -10.20 0.81
C ALA A 481 -11.67 -10.36 0.45
N LYS A 482 -12.33 -9.28 0.02
CA LYS A 482 -13.71 -9.31 -0.48
C LYS A 482 -13.85 -10.25 -1.68
N ILE A 483 -12.95 -10.12 -2.65
CA ILE A 483 -12.91 -10.98 -3.83
C ILE A 483 -12.74 -12.46 -3.44
N VAL A 484 -11.84 -12.78 -2.49
CA VAL A 484 -11.71 -14.16 -1.98
C VAL A 484 -13.02 -14.64 -1.38
N SER A 485 -13.63 -13.84 -0.51
CA SER A 485 -14.92 -14.18 0.09
C SER A 485 -16.01 -14.44 -0.94
N ASP A 486 -16.05 -13.68 -2.05
CA ASP A 486 -17.03 -13.87 -3.14
C ASP A 486 -16.80 -15.16 -3.97
N TRP A 487 -15.58 -15.70 -3.95
CA TRP A 487 -15.25 -16.98 -4.56
C TRP A 487 -15.60 -18.18 -3.67
N VAL A 488 -15.65 -17.98 -2.35
CA VAL A 488 -15.93 -19.05 -1.39
C VAL A 488 -17.43 -19.15 -1.17
N GLU A 489 -18.00 -20.25 -1.62
CA GLU A 489 -19.40 -20.63 -1.41
C GLU A 489 -19.53 -21.54 -0.16
N LYS A 490 -20.64 -21.40 0.57
CA LYS A 490 -20.96 -22.25 1.74
C LYS A 490 -21.02 -23.73 1.42
#